data_43494a2583f7933e8b0fbf24c7517865
#
_entry.id   43494a2583f7933e8b0fbf24c7517865
#
_cell.length_a   1.000
_cell.length_b   1.000
_cell.length_c   1.000
_cell.angle_alpha   90.00
_cell.angle_beta   90.00
_cell.angle_gamma   90.00
#
_symmetry.space_group_name_H-M   'P 1'
#
loop_
_entity.id
_entity.type
_entity.pdbx_description
1 polymer ?
#
loop_
_entity_poly.entity_id
_entity_poly.type
_entity_poly.pdbx_seq_one_letter_code
_entity_poly.pdbx_strand_id
1 'polypeptide(L)'
;IHAGHINYLTKARTLGDRLIVAINADNSVKRLKGNSRPINALKNRMTVLNALACVDWVVAFSEDTPEKLISLLEPDFLVKGGDYTEVQFAGAAGVKQSGGEVVVLPFEDGCSTSSMLEKIIENN
;
A
#
# COMPACT_ATOMS: atom_id res chain seq x y z
N ILE A 1 -7.44 -10.75 -0.96
CA ILE A 1 -6.64 -10.66 0.28
C ILE A 1 -6.54 -12.02 0.92
N HIS A 2 -5.37 -12.43 1.31
CA HIS A 2 -5.13 -13.69 1.98
C HIS A 2 -4.20 -13.51 3.20
N ALA A 3 -3.90 -14.60 3.89
CA ALA A 3 -3.17 -14.56 5.15
C ALA A 3 -1.82 -13.84 5.05
N GLY A 4 -1.13 -13.96 3.93
CA GLY A 4 0.13 -13.25 3.72
C GLY A 4 -0.01 -11.75 3.73
N HIS A 5 -1.08 -11.23 3.16
CA HIS A 5 -1.39 -9.81 3.22
C HIS A 5 -1.68 -9.35 4.65
N ILE A 6 -2.41 -10.16 5.41
CA ILE A 6 -2.74 -9.85 6.80
C ILE A 6 -1.48 -9.81 7.65
N ASN A 7 -0.58 -10.77 7.49
CA ASN A 7 0.68 -10.81 8.23
C ASN A 7 1.56 -9.61 7.91
N TYR A 8 1.64 -9.26 6.66
CA TYR A 8 2.38 -8.12 6.16
C TYR A 8 1.82 -6.80 6.73
N LEU A 9 0.50 -6.63 6.69
CA LEU A 9 -0.16 -5.45 7.23
C LEU A 9 0.01 -5.34 8.76
N THR A 10 -0.06 -6.47 9.45
CA THR A 10 0.15 -6.51 10.89
C THR A 10 1.57 -6.08 11.25
N LYS A 11 2.56 -6.53 10.50
CA LYS A 11 3.95 -6.08 10.69
C LYS A 11 4.10 -4.59 10.42
N ALA A 12 3.52 -4.10 9.34
CA ALA A 12 3.56 -2.67 8.99
C ALA A 12 2.97 -1.82 10.13
N ARG A 13 1.88 -2.27 10.72
CA ARG A 13 1.23 -1.55 11.81
C ARG A 13 2.15 -1.37 13.03
N THR A 14 3.07 -2.30 13.26
CA THR A 14 3.98 -2.22 14.40
C THR A 14 5.05 -1.14 14.27
N LEU A 15 5.26 -0.61 13.09
CA LEU A 15 6.29 0.40 12.84
C LEU A 15 5.89 1.78 13.35
N GLY A 16 4.60 2.07 13.42
CA GLY A 16 4.10 3.37 13.85
C GLY A 16 2.81 3.24 14.65
N ASP A 17 2.15 4.36 14.86
CA ASP A 17 0.92 4.44 15.67
C ASP A 17 -0.34 4.26 14.83
N ARG A 18 -0.27 4.54 13.55
CA ARG A 18 -1.42 4.46 12.64
C ARG A 18 -0.98 3.87 11.32
N LEU A 19 -1.83 3.08 10.72
CA LEU A 19 -1.60 2.49 9.41
C LEU A 19 -2.62 3.00 8.42
N ILE A 20 -2.12 3.61 7.35
CA ILE A 20 -2.91 4.04 6.21
C ILE A 20 -2.55 3.11 5.05
N VAL A 21 -3.56 2.51 4.46
CA VAL A 21 -3.38 1.66 3.28
C VAL A 21 -3.84 2.45 2.05
N ALA A 22 -2.95 2.64 1.10
CA ALA A 22 -3.26 3.30 -0.15
C ALA A 22 -3.48 2.25 -1.24
N ILE A 23 -4.58 2.32 -1.94
CA ILE A 23 -4.93 1.37 -2.99
C ILE A 23 -5.29 2.08 -4.28
N ASN A 24 -5.05 1.39 -5.40
CA ASN A 24 -5.41 1.90 -6.72
C ASN A 24 -6.92 1.89 -6.90
N ALA A 25 -7.45 3.00 -7.41
CA ALA A 25 -8.82 3.06 -7.85
C ALA A 25 -9.03 2.18 -9.11
N ASP A 26 -10.27 1.84 -9.42
CA ASP A 26 -10.58 0.92 -10.52
C ASP A 26 -10.02 1.39 -11.86
N ASN A 27 -10.13 2.67 -12.17
CA ASN A 27 -9.61 3.21 -13.42
C ASN A 27 -8.08 3.11 -13.50
N SER A 28 -7.38 3.32 -12.40
CA SER A 28 -5.93 3.18 -12.33
C SER A 28 -5.51 1.72 -12.56
N VAL A 29 -6.20 0.78 -11.93
CA VAL A 29 -5.91 -0.65 -12.12
C VAL A 29 -6.12 -1.07 -13.57
N LYS A 30 -7.18 -0.60 -14.21
CA LYS A 30 -7.44 -0.90 -15.62
C LYS A 30 -6.36 -0.38 -16.55
N ARG A 31 -5.85 0.84 -16.30
CA ARG A 31 -4.76 1.40 -17.10
C ARG A 31 -3.47 0.61 -16.97
N LEU A 32 -3.17 0.16 -15.76
CA LEU A 32 -1.89 -0.49 -15.46
C LEU A 32 -1.89 -1.99 -15.75
N LYS A 33 -3.04 -2.65 -15.63
CA LYS A 33 -3.13 -4.12 -15.65
C LYS A 33 -4.11 -4.68 -16.68
N GLY A 34 -4.75 -3.82 -17.45
CA GLY A 34 -5.66 -4.22 -18.52
C GLY A 34 -7.13 -4.23 -18.09
N ASN A 35 -8.00 -4.39 -19.09
CA ASN A 35 -9.44 -4.27 -18.90
C ASN A 35 -10.08 -5.38 -18.09
N SER A 36 -9.40 -6.51 -17.94
CA SER A 36 -9.90 -7.60 -17.09
C SER A 36 -9.70 -7.33 -15.59
N ARG A 37 -8.97 -6.30 -15.25
CA ARG A 37 -8.73 -5.90 -13.88
C ARG A 37 -9.55 -4.65 -13.55
N PRO A 38 -9.91 -4.42 -12.27
CA PRO A 38 -9.63 -5.30 -11.13
C PRO A 38 -10.60 -6.50 -11.07
N ILE A 39 -10.16 -7.58 -10.44
CA ILE A 39 -11.03 -8.73 -10.16
C ILE A 39 -12.08 -8.32 -9.13
N ASN A 40 -11.67 -7.55 -8.13
CA ASN A 40 -12.56 -6.98 -7.13
C ASN A 40 -12.63 -5.47 -7.32
N ALA A 41 -13.84 -4.93 -7.33
CA ALA A 41 -14.06 -3.50 -7.43
C ALA A 41 -13.48 -2.76 -6.22
N LEU A 42 -13.13 -1.48 -6.40
CA LEU A 42 -12.57 -0.64 -5.34
C LEU A 42 -13.40 -0.69 -4.06
N LYS A 43 -14.71 -0.59 -4.19
CA LYS A 43 -15.60 -0.62 -3.03
C LYS A 43 -15.40 -1.88 -2.20
N ASN A 44 -15.32 -3.04 -2.85
CA ASN A 44 -15.13 -4.32 -2.17
C ASN A 44 -13.76 -4.41 -1.53
N ARG A 45 -12.72 -3.96 -2.23
CA ARG A 45 -11.36 -3.94 -1.69
C ARG A 45 -11.27 -3.06 -0.45
N MET A 46 -11.86 -1.87 -0.50
CA MET A 46 -11.88 -0.96 0.65
C MET A 46 -12.65 -1.55 1.83
N THR A 47 -13.78 -2.18 1.57
CA THR A 47 -14.59 -2.81 2.62
C THR A 47 -13.81 -3.87 3.37
N VAL A 48 -13.11 -4.74 2.64
CA VAL A 48 -12.31 -5.81 3.26
C VAL A 48 -11.16 -5.22 4.08
N LEU A 49 -10.44 -4.27 3.53
CA LEU A 49 -9.31 -3.64 4.23
C LEU A 49 -9.75 -2.88 5.47
N ASN A 50 -10.85 -2.16 5.40
CA ASN A 50 -11.38 -1.42 6.55
C ASN A 50 -11.83 -2.32 7.69
N ALA A 51 -12.14 -3.58 7.40
CA ALA A 51 -12.53 -4.54 8.43
C ALA A 51 -11.35 -5.12 9.22
N LEU A 52 -10.12 -4.90 8.77
CA LEU A 52 -8.94 -5.44 9.42
C LEU A 52 -8.55 -4.58 10.63
N ALA A 53 -8.29 -5.25 11.75
CA ALA A 53 -7.96 -4.58 13.00
C ALA A 53 -6.68 -3.74 12.91
N CYS A 54 -5.72 -4.15 12.08
CA CYS A 54 -4.46 -3.44 11.93
C CYS A 54 -4.53 -2.20 11.04
N VAL A 55 -5.63 -1.99 10.32
CA VAL A 55 -5.78 -0.87 9.37
C VAL A 55 -6.60 0.24 10.02
N ASP A 56 -6.04 1.44 10.05
CA ASP A 56 -6.73 2.62 10.58
C ASP A 56 -7.52 3.35 9.48
N TRP A 57 -6.92 3.53 8.30
CA TRP A 57 -7.56 4.19 7.18
C TRP A 57 -7.20 3.52 5.87
N VAL A 58 -8.15 3.55 4.93
CA VAL A 58 -7.91 3.14 3.55
C VAL A 58 -8.18 4.34 2.65
N VAL A 59 -7.23 4.65 1.79
CA VAL A 59 -7.33 5.78 0.86
C VAL A 59 -7.10 5.28 -0.56
N ALA A 60 -7.96 5.68 -1.48
CA ALA A 60 -7.82 5.33 -2.89
C ALA A 60 -7.11 6.46 -3.64
N PHE A 61 -6.31 6.10 -4.62
CA PHE A 61 -5.72 7.06 -5.55
C PHE A 61 -5.99 6.60 -6.99
N SER A 62 -6.21 7.54 -7.88
CA SER A 62 -6.52 7.26 -9.29
C SER A 62 -5.36 7.51 -10.24
N GLU A 63 -4.31 8.14 -9.78
CA GLU A 63 -3.08 8.33 -10.54
C GLU A 63 -2.37 6.98 -10.75
N ASP A 64 -1.43 6.92 -11.68
CA ASP A 64 -0.67 5.70 -11.95
C ASP A 64 0.22 5.29 -10.78
N THR A 65 0.68 6.26 -10.00
CA THR A 65 1.48 6.02 -8.80
C THR A 65 0.89 6.78 -7.61
N PRO A 66 1.17 6.36 -6.38
CA PRO A 66 0.71 7.05 -5.19
C PRO A 66 1.61 8.22 -4.75
N GLU A 67 2.52 8.66 -5.60
CA GLU A 67 3.51 9.68 -5.23
C GLU A 67 2.89 10.96 -4.68
N LYS A 68 1.83 11.45 -5.34
CA LYS A 68 1.12 12.66 -4.91
C LYS A 68 0.48 12.48 -3.54
N LEU A 69 -0.19 11.35 -3.33
CA LEU A 69 -0.82 11.02 -2.07
C LEU A 69 0.23 10.93 -0.96
N ILE A 70 1.34 10.26 -1.22
CA ILE A 70 2.44 10.11 -0.27
C ILE A 70 2.99 11.48 0.12
N SER A 71 3.18 12.37 -0.86
CA SER A 71 3.66 13.73 -0.60
C SER A 71 2.72 14.51 0.31
N LEU A 72 1.42 14.33 0.15
CA LEU A 72 0.42 15.00 0.98
C LEU A 72 0.38 14.44 2.40
N LEU A 73 0.55 13.14 2.56
CA LEU A 73 0.45 12.48 3.86
C LEU A 73 1.71 12.62 4.71
N GLU A 74 2.86 12.79 4.08
CA GLU A 74 4.16 12.88 4.76
C GLU A 74 4.34 11.76 5.80
N PRO A 75 4.27 10.50 5.39
CA PRO A 75 4.34 9.39 6.33
C PRO A 75 5.72 9.28 6.98
N ASP A 76 5.74 8.81 8.21
CA ASP A 76 7.01 8.49 8.88
C ASP A 76 7.64 7.23 8.30
N PHE A 77 6.80 6.29 7.86
CA PHE A 77 7.23 5.06 7.21
C PHE A 77 6.43 4.84 5.94
N LEU A 78 7.11 4.65 4.83
CA LEU A 78 6.51 4.17 3.60
C LEU A 78 6.84 2.70 3.46
N VAL A 79 5.83 1.84 3.48
CA VAL A 79 6.01 0.40 3.48
C VAL A 79 5.56 -0.18 2.14
N LYS A 80 6.40 -1.00 1.56
CA LYS A 80 6.10 -1.71 0.33
C LYS A 80 6.37 -3.20 0.52
N GLY A 81 5.45 -4.03 0.05
CA GLY A 81 5.64 -5.48 0.07
C GLY A 81 6.30 -5.99 -1.18
N GLY A 82 7.06 -7.07 -1.07
CA GLY A 82 7.65 -7.77 -2.20
C GLY A 82 9.17 -7.64 -2.27
N ASP A 83 9.70 -7.77 -3.48
CA ASP A 83 11.14 -7.82 -3.72
C ASP A 83 11.71 -6.51 -4.26
N TYR A 84 11.04 -5.41 -3.99
CA TYR A 84 11.49 -4.11 -4.47
C TYR A 84 12.67 -3.60 -3.66
N THR A 85 13.57 -2.91 -4.33
CA THR A 85 14.53 -2.07 -3.63
C THR A 85 13.84 -0.73 -3.35
N GLU A 86 14.27 -0.06 -2.28
CA GLU A 86 13.61 1.19 -1.88
C GLU A 86 13.66 2.29 -2.94
N VAL A 87 14.70 2.29 -3.78
CA VAL A 87 14.85 3.31 -4.83
C VAL A 87 13.84 3.17 -5.97
N GLN A 88 13.16 2.04 -6.05
CA GLN A 88 12.17 1.76 -7.08
C GLN A 88 10.77 2.23 -6.69
N PHE A 89 10.61 2.73 -5.49
CA PHE A 89 9.28 3.12 -5.00
C PHE A 89 8.95 4.53 -5.44
N ALA A 90 7.77 4.72 -5.99
CA ALA A 90 7.23 6.05 -6.20
C ALA A 90 7.09 6.75 -4.83
N GLY A 91 7.59 7.95 -4.73
CA GLY A 91 7.53 8.71 -3.50
C GLY A 91 8.63 8.44 -2.48
N ALA A 92 9.48 7.42 -2.70
CA ALA A 92 10.54 7.06 -1.76
C ALA A 92 11.48 8.23 -1.46
N ALA A 93 11.93 8.93 -2.49
CA ALA A 93 12.83 10.07 -2.32
C ALA A 93 12.20 11.18 -1.46
N GLY A 94 10.94 11.48 -1.70
CA GLY A 94 10.22 12.49 -0.94
C GLY A 94 10.07 12.13 0.54
N VAL A 95 9.79 10.88 0.82
CA VAL A 95 9.69 10.38 2.20
C VAL A 95 11.03 10.54 2.91
N LYS A 96 12.12 10.15 2.27
CA LYS A 96 13.46 10.30 2.85
C LYS A 96 13.84 11.75 3.09
N GLN A 97 13.51 12.63 2.14
CA GLN A 97 13.78 14.06 2.28
C GLN A 97 13.01 14.68 3.44
N SER A 98 11.82 14.16 3.73
CA SER A 98 10.99 14.63 4.86
C SER A 98 11.40 14.00 6.19
N GLY A 99 12.43 13.18 6.22
CA GLY A 99 12.90 12.52 7.44
C GLY A 99 12.24 11.18 7.73
N GLY A 100 11.44 10.67 6.81
CA GLY A 100 10.81 9.35 6.95
C GLY A 100 11.71 8.21 6.47
N GLU A 101 11.25 6.99 6.68
CA GLU A 101 11.93 5.77 6.25
C GLU A 101 11.12 5.01 5.22
N VAL A 102 11.82 4.33 4.34
CA VAL A 102 11.21 3.38 3.40
C VAL A 102 11.55 1.97 3.85
N VAL A 103 10.54 1.15 4.03
CA VAL A 103 10.70 -0.22 4.54
C VAL A 103 10.11 -1.19 3.53
N VAL A 104 10.89 -2.20 3.17
CA VAL A 104 10.41 -3.29 2.31
C VAL A 104 10.15 -4.50 3.18
N LEU A 105 8.92 -4.99 3.15
CA LEU A 105 8.55 -6.21 3.87
C LEU A 105 8.30 -7.31 2.84
N PRO A 106 9.03 -8.43 2.93
CA PRO A 106 8.81 -9.53 1.99
C PRO A 106 7.46 -10.19 2.23
N PHE A 107 6.85 -10.69 1.18
CA PHE A 107 5.70 -11.57 1.32
C PHE A 107 6.17 -12.94 1.74
N GLU A 108 5.33 -13.64 2.50
CA GLU A 108 5.58 -15.03 2.82
C GLU A 108 5.42 -15.92 1.59
N ASP A 109 6.08 -17.08 1.62
CA ASP A 109 5.99 -18.05 0.53
C ASP A 109 4.54 -18.41 0.24
N GLY A 110 4.22 -18.51 -1.03
CA GLY A 110 2.89 -18.82 -1.49
C GLY A 110 1.94 -17.63 -1.54
N CYS A 111 2.38 -16.48 -1.09
CA CYS A 111 1.60 -15.26 -1.16
C CYS A 111 1.96 -14.52 -2.43
N SER A 112 1.43 -14.97 -3.51
CA SER A 112 1.67 -14.27 -4.76
C SER A 112 0.95 -12.95 -4.74
N THR A 113 1.62 -11.99 -5.18
CA THR A 113 1.16 -10.69 -5.31
C THR A 113 0.09 -10.54 -6.31
N SER A 114 -1.08 -10.42 -5.90
CA SER A 114 -1.83 -9.62 -6.78
C SER A 114 -1.98 -8.28 -6.12
N SER A 115 -1.80 -7.45 -6.57
CA SER A 115 -1.82 -6.08 -6.54
C SER A 115 -3.03 -5.33 -6.09
N MET A 116 -3.80 -5.89 -5.27
CA MET A 116 -4.86 -5.14 -4.63
C MET A 116 -4.29 -4.10 -3.68
N LEU A 117 -3.09 -4.33 -3.20
CA LEU A 117 -2.45 -3.52 -2.20
C LEU A 117 -1.08 -3.13 -2.71
N GLU A 118 -0.93 -1.88 -3.10
CA GLU A 118 0.30 -1.37 -3.70
C GLU A 118 1.23 -0.75 -2.68
N LYS A 119 0.68 0.04 -1.78
CA LYS A 119 1.47 0.83 -0.85
C LYS A 119 0.81 0.84 0.52
N ILE A 120 1.63 0.86 1.54
CA ILE A 120 1.20 1.01 2.92
C ILE A 120 1.94 2.19 3.50
N ILE A 121 1.22 3.07 4.17
CA ILE A 121 1.76 4.30 4.73
C ILE A 121 1.42 4.32 6.21
N GLU A 122 2.42 4.55 7.06
CA GLU A 122 2.20 4.72 8.48
C GLU A 122 2.48 6.16 8.88
N ASN A 123 1.59 6.69 9.72
CA ASN A 123 1.72 8.00 10.32
C ASN A 123 1.65 7.87 11.83
N ASN A 124 2.48 8.59 12.50
CA ASN A 124 2.41 8.69 13.96
C ASN A 124 1.35 9.66 14.42
#